data_8f1dbc8e5ea76b8aad0dcefcdf8f5cee
#
_entry.id   8f1dbc8e5ea76b8aad0dcefcdf8f5cee
#
_cell.length_a   1.000
_cell.length_b   1.000
_cell.length_c   1.000
_cell.angle_alpha   90.00
_cell.angle_beta   90.00
_cell.angle_gamma   90.00
#
_symmetry.space_group_name_H-M   'P 1'
#
loop_
_entity.id
_entity.type
_entity.pdbx_description
1 polymer ?
#
loop_
_entity_poly.entity_id
_entity_poly.type
_entity_poly.pdbx_seq_one_letter_code
_entity_poly.pdbx_strand_id
1 'polypeptide(L)'
;TAMQLIPAKAPADAPKVDLQGARYIYEPNEEAILEALLPRYLGTQLLSALLETEAGFQGAQMTAMDNATRNAGDMIKSLQLRYNRARQAQITKELIEIISGAEAL
;
A
#
# COMPACT_ATOMS: atom_id res chain seq x y z
N THR A 1 6.46 7.75 -10.94
CA THR A 1 7.76 7.65 -11.60
C THR A 1 7.59 7.45 -13.10
N ALA A 2 8.31 8.24 -13.87
CA ALA A 2 8.30 8.14 -15.32
C ALA A 2 9.38 7.14 -15.77
N MET A 3 9.01 6.23 -16.66
CA MET A 3 9.93 5.26 -17.22
C MET A 3 9.90 5.35 -18.75
N GLN A 4 11.07 5.41 -19.38
CA GLN A 4 11.16 5.47 -20.83
C GLN A 4 11.00 4.08 -21.43
N LEU A 5 9.97 3.89 -22.26
CA LEU A 5 9.71 2.64 -22.97
C LEU A 5 10.29 2.65 -24.37
N ILE A 6 10.21 3.78 -25.07
CA ILE A 6 10.66 3.94 -26.46
C ILE A 6 11.51 5.21 -26.56
N PRO A 7 12.77 5.14 -27.05
CA PRO A 7 13.53 3.91 -27.30
C PRO A 7 13.96 3.22 -26.01
N ALA A 8 14.13 1.91 -26.08
CA ALA A 8 14.66 1.15 -24.96
C ALA A 8 16.14 1.52 -24.73
N LYS A 9 16.48 1.77 -23.46
CA LYS A 9 17.84 2.11 -23.06
C LYS A 9 18.41 1.07 -22.13
N ALA A 10 19.67 0.69 -22.40
CA ALA A 10 20.40 -0.13 -21.45
C ALA A 10 20.74 0.67 -20.19
N PRO A 11 20.73 0.07 -18.97
CA PRO A 11 21.20 0.73 -17.78
C PRO A 11 22.63 1.25 -17.95
N ALA A 12 22.93 2.43 -17.40
CA ALA A 12 24.25 3.03 -17.53
C ALA A 12 25.36 2.19 -16.85
N ASP A 13 24.99 1.42 -15.83
CA ASP A 13 25.87 0.54 -15.07
C ASP A 13 25.83 -0.91 -15.54
N ALA A 14 25.16 -1.19 -16.67
CA ALA A 14 25.07 -2.54 -17.21
C ALA A 14 26.49 -3.06 -17.52
N PRO A 15 26.85 -4.28 -17.04
CA PRO A 15 28.15 -4.83 -17.32
C PRO A 15 28.28 -5.15 -18.80
N LYS A 16 29.43 -4.77 -19.39
CA LYS A 16 29.74 -5.17 -20.74
C LYS A 16 30.13 -6.64 -20.75
N VAL A 17 29.35 -7.43 -21.48
CA VAL A 17 29.66 -8.86 -21.63
C VAL A 17 30.72 -9.00 -22.72
N ASP A 18 31.91 -9.45 -22.33
CA ASP A 18 32.96 -9.79 -23.30
C ASP A 18 32.73 -11.21 -23.81
N LEU A 19 32.26 -11.29 -25.06
CA LEU A 19 31.99 -12.55 -25.72
C LEU A 19 33.28 -13.21 -26.30
N GLN A 20 34.47 -12.57 -26.13
CA GLN A 20 35.75 -13.06 -26.65
C GLN A 20 35.66 -13.37 -28.15
N GLY A 21 34.96 -12.55 -28.92
CA GLY A 21 34.74 -12.73 -30.35
C GLY A 21 33.69 -13.76 -30.72
N ALA A 22 33.03 -14.39 -29.74
CA ALA A 22 31.92 -15.29 -29.98
C ALA A 22 30.66 -14.49 -30.36
N ARG A 23 29.92 -15.00 -31.33
CA ARG A 23 28.61 -14.46 -31.71
C ARG A 23 27.56 -15.51 -31.50
N TYR A 24 26.42 -15.07 -30.95
CA TYR A 24 25.24 -15.92 -30.91
C TYR A 24 24.68 -16.14 -32.30
N ILE A 25 24.23 -17.35 -32.56
CA ILE A 25 23.56 -17.70 -33.82
C ILE A 25 22.09 -17.33 -33.69
N TYR A 26 21.63 -16.43 -34.58
CA TYR A 26 20.26 -16.00 -34.65
C TYR A 26 19.59 -16.56 -35.92
N GLU A 27 18.43 -17.15 -35.74
CA GLU A 27 17.64 -17.66 -36.86
C GLU A 27 16.27 -16.99 -36.89
N PRO A 28 15.81 -16.40 -38.05
CA PRO A 28 16.52 -16.36 -39.31
C PRO A 28 17.67 -15.34 -39.41
N ASN A 29 17.60 -14.24 -38.63
CA ASN A 29 18.69 -13.26 -38.52
C ASN A 29 18.40 -12.33 -37.32
N GLU A 30 19.39 -11.49 -36.99
CA GLU A 30 19.33 -10.57 -35.88
C GLU A 30 18.20 -9.56 -35.99
N GLU A 31 18.01 -8.97 -37.16
CA GLU A 31 16.98 -7.96 -37.41
C GLU A 31 15.57 -8.53 -37.27
N ALA A 32 15.31 -9.71 -37.83
CA ALA A 32 14.01 -10.36 -37.75
C ALA A 32 13.66 -10.74 -36.28
N ILE A 33 14.65 -11.19 -35.51
CA ILE A 33 14.48 -11.50 -34.08
C ILE A 33 14.16 -10.23 -33.30
N LEU A 34 14.88 -9.13 -33.55
CA LEU A 34 14.64 -7.85 -32.90
C LEU A 34 13.25 -7.31 -33.24
N GLU A 35 12.82 -7.39 -34.49
CA GLU A 35 11.48 -6.98 -34.91
C GLU A 35 10.40 -7.77 -34.20
N ALA A 36 10.61 -9.07 -33.97
CA ALA A 36 9.66 -9.93 -33.25
C ALA A 36 9.67 -9.65 -31.74
N LEU A 37 10.84 -9.31 -31.16
CA LEU A 37 11.00 -9.10 -29.72
C LEU A 37 10.52 -7.73 -29.26
N LEU A 38 10.62 -6.68 -30.08
CA LEU A 38 10.22 -5.33 -29.68
C LEU A 38 8.78 -5.22 -29.23
N PRO A 39 7.77 -5.73 -29.99
CA PRO A 39 6.38 -5.72 -29.51
C PRO A 39 6.19 -6.52 -28.22
N ARG A 40 6.88 -7.65 -28.08
CA ARG A 40 6.82 -8.46 -26.86
C ARG A 40 7.43 -7.73 -25.67
N TYR A 41 8.52 -7.02 -25.88
CA TYR A 41 9.14 -6.18 -24.86
C TYR A 41 8.18 -5.11 -24.37
N LEU A 42 7.56 -4.37 -25.30
CA LEU A 42 6.57 -3.35 -24.94
C LEU A 42 5.39 -3.95 -24.19
N GLY A 43 4.87 -5.08 -24.65
CA GLY A 43 3.77 -5.78 -24.00
C GLY A 43 4.14 -6.19 -22.58
N THR A 44 5.34 -6.71 -22.37
CA THR A 44 5.85 -7.09 -21.06
C THR A 44 5.98 -5.88 -20.13
N GLN A 45 6.51 -4.77 -20.63
CA GLN A 45 6.64 -3.55 -19.85
C GLN A 45 5.29 -2.97 -19.44
N LEU A 46 4.31 -2.98 -20.35
CA LEU A 46 2.95 -2.54 -20.05
C LEU A 46 2.30 -3.45 -19.00
N LEU A 47 2.43 -4.75 -19.15
CA LEU A 47 1.90 -5.71 -18.19
C LEU A 47 2.53 -5.50 -16.81
N SER A 48 3.86 -5.35 -16.77
CA SER A 48 4.58 -5.08 -15.51
C SER A 48 4.09 -3.80 -14.84
N ALA A 49 3.90 -2.73 -15.61
CA ALA A 49 3.39 -1.46 -15.11
C ALA A 49 1.97 -1.59 -14.54
N LEU A 50 1.10 -2.35 -15.22
CA LEU A 50 -0.25 -2.60 -14.74
C LEU A 50 -0.25 -3.40 -13.44
N LEU A 51 0.57 -4.44 -13.36
CA LEU A 51 0.68 -5.26 -12.15
C LEU A 51 1.26 -4.46 -10.99
N GLU A 52 2.26 -3.62 -11.23
CA GLU A 52 2.81 -2.73 -10.21
C GLU A 52 1.78 -1.72 -9.72
N THR A 53 0.99 -1.17 -10.63
CA THR A 53 -0.09 -0.22 -10.28
C THR A 53 -1.12 -0.91 -9.39
N GLU A 54 -1.54 -2.10 -9.76
CA GLU A 54 -2.50 -2.87 -8.96
C GLU A 54 -1.92 -3.21 -7.59
N ALA A 55 -0.69 -3.69 -7.54
CA ALA A 55 -0.01 -4.00 -6.29
C ALA A 55 0.13 -2.76 -5.41
N GLY A 56 0.48 -1.62 -6.00
CA GLY A 56 0.57 -0.35 -5.29
C GLY A 56 -0.77 0.10 -4.72
N PHE A 57 -1.85 -0.07 -5.49
CA PHE A 57 -3.21 0.22 -5.04
C PHE A 57 -3.59 -0.64 -3.84
N GLN A 58 -3.36 -1.95 -3.92
CA GLN A 58 -3.66 -2.87 -2.83
C GLN A 58 -2.81 -2.56 -1.59
N GLY A 59 -1.54 -2.25 -1.77
CA GLY A 59 -0.65 -1.85 -0.67
C GLY A 59 -1.10 -0.57 0.01
N ALA A 60 -1.49 0.43 -0.77
CA ALA A 60 -2.03 1.70 -0.25
C ALA A 60 -3.34 1.47 0.51
N GLN A 61 -4.20 0.61 -0.01
CA GLN A 61 -5.46 0.24 0.65
C GLN A 61 -5.18 -0.44 1.99
N MET A 62 -4.24 -1.38 2.03
CA MET A 62 -3.84 -2.06 3.27
C MET A 62 -3.33 -1.07 4.31
N THR A 63 -2.45 -0.15 3.91
CA THR A 63 -1.93 0.89 4.80
C THR A 63 -3.06 1.79 5.33
N ALA A 64 -3.97 2.21 4.46
CA ALA A 64 -5.11 3.04 4.84
C ALA A 64 -6.02 2.30 5.84
N MET A 65 -6.25 1.02 5.62
CA MET A 65 -7.08 0.21 6.52
C MET A 65 -6.39 -0.03 7.87
N ASP A 66 -5.07 -0.22 7.90
CA ASP A 66 -4.30 -0.30 9.14
C ASP A 66 -4.42 0.99 9.96
N ASN A 67 -4.28 2.13 9.30
CA ASN A 67 -4.44 3.44 9.94
C ASN A 67 -5.86 3.64 10.47
N ALA A 68 -6.86 3.25 9.69
CA ALA A 68 -8.26 3.31 10.10
C ALA A 68 -8.54 2.43 11.32
N THR A 69 -7.99 1.23 11.34
CA THR A 69 -8.13 0.30 12.47
C THR A 69 -7.49 0.86 13.74
N ARG A 70 -6.31 1.46 13.61
CA ARG A 70 -5.63 2.10 14.73
C ARG A 70 -6.43 3.29 15.26
N ASN A 71 -6.93 4.14 14.37
CA ASN A 71 -7.74 5.29 14.74
C ASN A 71 -9.05 4.86 15.40
N ALA A 72 -9.68 3.79 14.90
CA ALA A 72 -10.87 3.23 15.50
C ALA A 72 -10.61 2.69 16.92
N GLY A 73 -9.46 2.05 17.12
CA GLY A 73 -9.03 1.59 18.45
C GLY A 73 -8.87 2.74 19.44
N ASP A 74 -8.23 3.84 19.01
CA ASP A 74 -8.08 5.03 19.84
C ASP A 74 -9.43 5.69 20.16
N MET A 75 -10.34 5.73 19.20
CA MET A 75 -11.69 6.24 19.38
C MET A 75 -12.46 5.39 20.39
N ILE A 76 -12.37 4.08 20.33
CA ILE A 76 -13.00 3.17 21.27
C ILE A 76 -12.50 3.44 22.70
N LYS A 77 -11.19 3.59 22.87
CA LYS A 77 -10.60 3.92 24.19
C LYS A 77 -11.13 5.25 24.71
N SER A 78 -11.20 6.27 23.88
CA SER A 78 -11.75 7.58 24.24
C SER A 78 -13.22 7.48 24.66
N LEU A 79 -14.01 6.72 23.92
CA LEU A 79 -15.42 6.51 24.23
C LEU A 79 -15.61 5.72 25.53
N GLN A 80 -14.76 4.73 25.80
CA GLN A 80 -14.79 3.99 27.06
C GLN A 80 -14.50 4.90 28.24
N LEU A 81 -13.53 5.81 28.13
CA LEU A 81 -13.24 6.80 29.17
C LEU A 81 -14.45 7.71 29.42
N ARG A 82 -15.07 8.22 28.35
CA ARG A 82 -16.26 9.06 28.46
C ARG A 82 -17.42 8.30 29.09
N TYR A 83 -17.63 7.07 28.67
CA TYR A 83 -18.69 6.23 29.22
C TYR A 83 -18.48 5.98 30.71
N ASN A 84 -17.26 5.62 31.12
CA ASN A 84 -16.94 5.38 32.53
C ASN A 84 -17.13 6.65 33.39
N ARG A 85 -16.72 7.82 32.87
CA ARG A 85 -16.95 9.10 33.56
C ARG A 85 -18.43 9.41 33.70
N ALA A 86 -19.20 9.24 32.62
CA ALA A 86 -20.64 9.48 32.65
C ALA A 86 -21.34 8.52 33.62
N ARG A 87 -20.96 7.25 33.62
CA ARG A 87 -21.49 6.25 34.53
C ARG A 87 -21.19 6.61 35.98
N GLN A 88 -19.94 6.98 36.29
CA GLN A 88 -19.55 7.38 37.65
C GLN A 88 -20.27 8.64 38.09
N ALA A 89 -20.40 9.63 37.20
CA ALA A 89 -21.14 10.84 37.49
C ALA A 89 -22.62 10.56 37.77
N GLN A 90 -23.21 9.63 37.03
CA GLN A 90 -24.61 9.22 37.23
C GLN A 90 -24.80 8.50 38.58
N ILE A 91 -23.88 7.58 38.92
CA ILE A 91 -23.87 6.88 40.21
C ILE A 91 -23.73 7.88 41.36
N THR A 92 -22.78 8.81 41.25
CA THR A 92 -22.54 9.84 42.24
C THR A 92 -23.80 10.70 42.45
N LYS A 93 -24.44 11.11 41.33
CA LYS A 93 -25.68 11.89 41.37
C LYS A 93 -26.77 11.14 42.09
N GLU A 94 -26.97 9.86 41.81
CA GLU A 94 -27.99 9.04 42.45
C GLU A 94 -27.70 8.85 43.95
N LEU A 95 -26.43 8.67 44.32
CA LEU A 95 -26.03 8.58 45.74
C LEU A 95 -26.32 9.89 46.47
N ILE A 96 -26.01 11.03 45.85
CA ILE A 96 -26.29 12.32 46.48
C ILE A 96 -27.82 12.52 46.64
N GLU A 97 -28.63 12.12 45.68
CA GLU A 97 -30.08 12.17 45.80
C GLU A 97 -30.61 11.30 46.91
N ILE A 98 -30.06 10.09 47.06
CA ILE A 98 -30.44 9.18 48.16
C ILE A 98 -30.06 9.76 49.54
N ILE A 99 -28.83 10.31 49.64
CA ILE A 99 -28.36 10.92 50.88
C ILE A 99 -29.18 12.12 51.24
N SER A 100 -29.47 13.02 50.27
CA SER A 100 -30.29 14.19 50.45
C SER A 100 -31.72 13.80 50.84
N GLY A 101 -32.29 12.78 50.22
CA GLY A 101 -33.59 12.23 50.57
C GLY A 101 -33.62 11.67 52.00
N ALA A 102 -32.57 11.00 52.43
CA ALA A 102 -32.44 10.47 53.79
C ALA A 102 -32.35 11.61 54.81
N GLU A 103 -31.57 12.65 54.50
CA GLU A 103 -31.47 13.83 55.41
C GLU A 103 -32.75 14.62 55.49
N ALA A 104 -33.57 14.61 54.47
CA ALA A 104 -34.88 15.32 54.45
C ALA A 104 -35.94 14.62 55.30
N LEU A 105 -35.71 13.38 55.69
CA LEU A 105 -36.59 12.68 56.60
C LEU A 105 -36.22 13.02 58.08
#